data_19132b5d1e6bbf62a75fd22636c87757
#
_entry.id   19132b5d1e6bbf62a75fd22636c87757
#
_cell.length_a   1.000
_cell.length_b   1.000
_cell.length_c   1.000
_cell.angle_alpha   90.00
_cell.angle_beta   90.00
_cell.angle_gamma   90.00
#
_symmetry.space_group_name_H-M   'P 1'
#
loop_
_entity.id
_entity.type
_entity.pdbx_description
1 polymer ?
#
loop_
_entity_poly.entity_id
_entity_poly.type
_entity_poly.pdbx_seq_one_letter_code
_entity_poly.pdbx_strand_id
1 'polypeptide(L)'
;MTASHPADSGVCIRPAEPRDIASVVEFRSRMFRELGWTDEARLEEVAPLASAYLREQFASGGCTGFVADTPTADGAETVATVVVVWQSVPPSPRNLAGKQAYILGMYVMPEFRRRGIAKALMEAAVECATEAGVPLITLHASDQGRLLYEQMGFHSAPEMRLFTEHAARSAWRPVDDAD
;
A
#
# COMPACT_ATOMS: atom_id res chain seq x y z
N MET A 1 -1.79 -19.21 -9.03
CA MET A 1 -2.49 -18.04 -8.43
C MET A 1 -3.49 -17.53 -9.44
N THR A 2 -4.77 -17.74 -9.18
CA THR A 2 -5.87 -17.31 -10.05
C THR A 2 -6.11 -15.83 -9.86
N ALA A 3 -6.09 -15.04 -10.94
CA ALA A 3 -6.45 -13.64 -10.92
C ALA A 3 -7.90 -13.49 -10.44
N SER A 4 -8.10 -12.86 -9.27
CA SER A 4 -9.45 -12.50 -8.80
C SER A 4 -9.99 -11.39 -9.70
N HIS A 5 -11.09 -11.69 -10.40
CA HIS A 5 -11.87 -10.66 -11.10
C HIS A 5 -12.89 -10.07 -10.13
N PRO A 6 -12.81 -8.79 -9.78
CA PRO A 6 -13.94 -8.11 -9.17
C PRO A 6 -15.05 -8.08 -10.24
N ALA A 7 -16.10 -8.86 -10.03
CA ALA A 7 -17.24 -8.93 -10.94
C ALA A 7 -17.79 -7.52 -11.14
N ASP A 8 -17.60 -6.92 -12.30
CA ASP A 8 -18.12 -5.61 -12.76
C ASP A 8 -17.15 -4.41 -12.80
N SER A 9 -15.90 -4.51 -12.34
CA SER A 9 -15.01 -3.33 -12.34
C SER A 9 -14.32 -3.05 -13.68
N GLY A 10 -14.32 -4.01 -14.60
CA GLY A 10 -13.58 -3.93 -15.87
C GLY A 10 -12.05 -3.92 -15.71
N VAL A 11 -11.55 -4.30 -14.52
CA VAL A 11 -10.11 -4.37 -14.24
C VAL A 11 -9.66 -5.78 -13.91
N CYS A 12 -8.39 -6.08 -14.18
CA CYS A 12 -7.72 -7.33 -13.80
C CYS A 12 -6.73 -7.08 -12.67
N ILE A 13 -6.85 -7.83 -11.56
CA ILE A 13 -5.86 -7.81 -10.47
C ILE A 13 -4.78 -8.82 -10.78
N ARG A 14 -3.52 -8.40 -10.73
CA ARG A 14 -2.36 -9.29 -10.90
C ARG A 14 -1.23 -8.94 -9.92
N PRO A 15 -0.31 -9.87 -9.67
CA PRO A 15 0.93 -9.54 -8.99
C PRO A 15 1.68 -8.42 -9.72
N ALA A 16 2.27 -7.53 -8.94
CA ALA A 16 3.13 -6.47 -9.47
C ALA A 16 4.49 -7.05 -9.88
N GLU A 17 5.02 -6.54 -10.97
CA GLU A 17 6.32 -6.88 -11.53
C GLU A 17 7.28 -5.68 -11.45
N PRO A 18 8.59 -5.86 -11.65
CA PRO A 18 9.55 -4.75 -11.62
C PRO A 18 9.20 -3.58 -12.57
N ARG A 19 8.50 -3.85 -13.67
CA ARG A 19 8.01 -2.82 -14.61
C ARG A 19 6.95 -1.91 -13.99
N ASP A 20 6.22 -2.37 -12.99
CA ASP A 20 5.13 -1.61 -12.35
C ASP A 20 5.64 -0.65 -11.28
N ILE A 21 6.93 -0.71 -10.90
CA ILE A 21 7.51 0.14 -9.85
C ILE A 21 7.31 1.62 -10.15
N ALA A 22 7.39 2.03 -11.42
CA ALA A 22 7.15 3.43 -11.81
C ALA A 22 5.73 3.87 -11.44
N SER A 23 4.71 3.06 -11.76
CA SER A 23 3.31 3.33 -11.41
C SER A 23 3.11 3.33 -9.89
N VAL A 24 3.73 2.38 -9.18
CA VAL A 24 3.66 2.33 -7.70
C VAL A 24 4.21 3.61 -7.07
N VAL A 25 5.37 4.10 -7.55
CA VAL A 25 6.00 5.33 -7.05
C VAL A 25 5.16 6.55 -7.38
N GLU A 26 4.65 6.65 -8.60
CA GLU A 26 3.77 7.74 -9.02
C GLU A 26 2.50 7.79 -8.17
N PHE A 27 1.81 6.66 -8.01
CA PHE A 27 0.58 6.60 -7.23
C PHE A 27 0.82 6.87 -5.75
N ARG A 28 1.99 6.49 -5.23
CA ARG A 28 2.40 6.88 -3.89
C ARG A 28 2.57 8.40 -3.75
N SER A 29 3.13 9.07 -4.74
CA SER A 29 3.25 10.53 -4.75
C SER A 29 1.87 11.21 -4.83
N ARG A 30 0.97 10.69 -5.68
CA ARG A 30 -0.43 11.17 -5.74
C ARG A 30 -1.15 10.97 -4.41
N MET A 31 -0.97 9.81 -3.78
CA MET A 31 -1.53 9.52 -2.46
C MET A 31 -1.07 10.53 -1.41
N PHE A 32 0.22 10.87 -1.37
CA PHE A 32 0.72 11.86 -0.42
C PHE A 32 0.11 13.25 -0.66
N ARG A 33 -0.06 13.68 -1.91
CA ARG A 33 -0.75 14.95 -2.22
C ARG A 33 -2.19 14.94 -1.72
N GLU A 34 -2.91 13.85 -1.92
CA GLU A 34 -4.28 13.70 -1.42
C GLU A 34 -4.36 13.65 0.12
N LEU A 35 -3.29 13.20 0.79
CA LEU A 35 -3.14 13.24 2.24
C LEU A 35 -2.66 14.62 2.76
N GLY A 36 -2.57 15.63 1.90
CA GLY A 36 -2.27 17.00 2.28
C GLY A 36 -0.79 17.40 2.27
N TRP A 37 0.10 16.57 1.69
CA TRP A 37 1.48 16.98 1.46
C TRP A 37 1.55 18.04 0.36
N THR A 38 2.09 19.22 0.70
CA THR A 38 2.19 20.37 -0.21
C THR A 38 3.62 20.69 -0.65
N ASP A 39 4.62 20.02 -0.06
CA ASP A 39 6.03 20.21 -0.40
C ASP A 39 6.38 19.34 -1.62
N GLU A 40 6.19 19.89 -2.82
CA GLU A 40 6.46 19.21 -4.08
C GLU A 40 7.96 18.89 -4.25
N ALA A 41 8.86 19.75 -3.81
CA ALA A 41 10.29 19.50 -3.90
C ALA A 41 10.66 18.24 -3.07
N ARG A 42 10.05 18.07 -1.91
CA ARG A 42 10.25 16.88 -1.08
C ARG A 42 9.67 15.62 -1.72
N LEU A 43 8.52 15.71 -2.39
CA LEU A 43 7.95 14.58 -3.14
C LEU A 43 8.85 14.17 -4.31
N GLU A 44 9.44 15.13 -5.01
CA GLU A 44 10.41 14.87 -6.09
C GLU A 44 11.69 14.22 -5.56
N GLU A 45 12.20 14.63 -4.39
CA GLU A 45 13.36 13.98 -3.74
C GLU A 45 13.04 12.53 -3.31
N VAL A 46 11.83 12.27 -2.81
CA VAL A 46 11.43 10.94 -2.31
C VAL A 46 11.22 9.94 -3.45
N ALA A 47 10.73 10.36 -4.60
CA ALA A 47 10.37 9.46 -5.69
C ALA A 47 11.53 8.55 -6.16
N PRO A 48 12.74 9.04 -6.44
CA PRO A 48 13.87 8.18 -6.81
C PRO A 48 14.32 7.26 -5.68
N LEU A 49 14.27 7.72 -4.43
CA LEU A 49 14.61 6.90 -3.25
C LEU A 49 13.60 5.75 -3.06
N ALA A 50 12.30 6.04 -3.20
CA ALA A 50 11.26 5.03 -3.17
C ALA A 50 11.40 4.01 -4.30
N SER A 51 11.75 4.48 -5.51
CA SER A 51 12.01 3.60 -6.66
C SER A 51 13.20 2.66 -6.42
N ALA A 52 14.30 3.18 -5.87
CA ALA A 52 15.48 2.38 -5.53
C ALA A 52 15.14 1.34 -4.45
N TYR A 53 14.49 1.75 -3.38
CA TYR A 53 14.02 0.86 -2.31
C TYR A 53 13.13 -0.26 -2.85
N LEU A 54 12.11 0.07 -3.65
CA LEU A 54 11.21 -0.94 -4.18
C LEU A 54 11.92 -1.93 -5.10
N ARG A 55 12.84 -1.47 -5.97
CA ARG A 55 13.65 -2.38 -6.81
C ARG A 55 14.43 -3.39 -5.97
N GLU A 56 15.09 -2.93 -4.92
CA GLU A 56 15.84 -3.80 -4.01
C GLU A 56 14.91 -4.78 -3.31
N GLN A 57 13.79 -4.30 -2.75
CA GLN A 57 12.85 -5.15 -2.04
C GLN A 57 12.17 -6.19 -2.94
N PHE A 58 11.77 -5.82 -4.16
CA PHE A 58 11.25 -6.80 -5.13
C PHE A 58 12.31 -7.83 -5.53
N ALA A 59 13.55 -7.42 -5.75
CA ALA A 59 14.64 -8.32 -6.14
C ALA A 59 15.04 -9.29 -5.02
N SER A 60 15.01 -8.85 -3.77
CA SER A 60 15.36 -9.67 -2.59
C SER A 60 14.20 -10.50 -2.05
N GLY A 61 12.98 -10.30 -2.55
CA GLY A 61 11.77 -10.89 -1.96
C GLY A 61 11.36 -10.24 -0.63
N GLY A 62 11.88 -9.05 -0.32
CA GLY A 62 11.53 -8.27 0.87
C GLY A 62 10.16 -7.61 0.79
N CYS A 63 9.59 -7.53 -0.40
CA CYS A 63 8.20 -7.12 -0.60
C CYS A 63 7.55 -7.88 -1.77
N THR A 64 6.23 -7.80 -1.83
CA THR A 64 5.43 -8.11 -2.99
C THR A 64 4.41 -7.00 -3.21
N GLY A 65 3.67 -7.05 -4.30
CA GLY A 65 2.60 -6.08 -4.56
C GLY A 65 1.58 -6.62 -5.53
N PHE A 66 0.49 -5.90 -5.65
CA PHE A 66 -0.56 -6.18 -6.64
C PHE A 66 -0.95 -4.87 -7.32
N VAL A 67 -1.32 -4.99 -8.57
CA VAL A 67 -1.81 -3.89 -9.40
C VAL A 67 -3.16 -4.27 -10.00
N ALA A 68 -3.96 -3.26 -10.29
CA ALA A 68 -5.17 -3.40 -11.06
C ALA A 68 -4.96 -2.74 -12.42
N ASP A 69 -5.12 -3.50 -13.49
CA ASP A 69 -5.00 -3.03 -14.85
C ASP A 69 -6.36 -2.94 -15.53
N THR A 70 -6.59 -1.86 -16.29
CA THR A 70 -7.73 -1.72 -17.19
C THR A 70 -7.28 -1.91 -18.63
N PRO A 71 -8.09 -2.57 -19.49
CA PRO A 71 -7.80 -2.67 -20.92
C PRO A 71 -7.80 -1.28 -21.57
N THR A 72 -6.85 -1.06 -22.47
CA THR A 72 -6.79 0.13 -23.33
C THR A 72 -6.63 -0.30 -24.79
N ALA A 73 -6.74 0.63 -25.72
CA ALA A 73 -6.55 0.33 -27.15
C ALA A 73 -5.15 -0.21 -27.46
N ASP A 74 -4.14 0.24 -26.69
CA ASP A 74 -2.73 -0.08 -26.88
C ASP A 74 -2.21 -1.15 -25.89
N GLY A 75 -3.11 -1.81 -25.12
CA GLY A 75 -2.74 -2.84 -24.17
C GLY A 75 -3.48 -2.74 -22.84
N ALA A 76 -2.78 -2.42 -21.77
CA ALA A 76 -3.35 -2.28 -20.42
C ALA A 76 -2.70 -1.12 -19.67
N GLU A 77 -3.49 -0.42 -18.87
CA GLU A 77 -3.05 0.67 -18.00
C GLU A 77 -3.25 0.28 -16.54
N THR A 78 -2.22 0.49 -15.72
CA THR A 78 -2.32 0.31 -14.27
C THR A 78 -3.10 1.47 -13.66
N VAL A 79 -4.19 1.16 -12.96
CA VAL A 79 -5.11 2.14 -12.36
C VAL A 79 -5.17 2.10 -10.85
N ALA A 80 -4.57 1.08 -10.24
CA ALA A 80 -4.49 0.98 -8.78
C ALA A 80 -3.31 0.08 -8.35
N THR A 81 -2.80 0.29 -7.14
CA THR A 81 -1.67 -0.46 -6.59
C THR A 81 -1.85 -0.73 -5.10
N VAL A 82 -1.17 -1.78 -4.61
CA VAL A 82 -0.89 -2.06 -3.20
C VAL A 82 0.45 -2.76 -3.07
N VAL A 83 1.20 -2.46 -2.01
CA VAL A 83 2.48 -3.12 -1.70
C VAL A 83 2.42 -3.74 -0.32
N VAL A 84 2.97 -4.93 -0.19
CA VAL A 84 3.15 -5.68 1.07
C VAL A 84 4.63 -5.80 1.33
N VAL A 85 5.11 -5.23 2.42
CA VAL A 85 6.50 -5.33 2.88
C VAL A 85 6.56 -6.39 3.98
N TRP A 86 7.46 -7.35 3.81
CA TRP A 86 7.72 -8.38 4.79
C TRP A 86 8.67 -7.87 5.88
N GLN A 87 8.28 -8.05 7.12
CA GLN A 87 9.07 -7.59 8.26
C GLN A 87 9.41 -8.76 9.18
N SER A 88 10.64 -8.81 9.62
CA SER A 88 11.07 -9.69 10.70
C SER A 88 11.00 -8.93 12.02
N VAL A 89 10.32 -9.49 13.01
CA VAL A 89 10.16 -8.90 14.35
C VAL A 89 10.50 -9.95 15.40
N PRO A 90 10.90 -9.56 16.61
CA PRO A 90 11.11 -10.54 17.68
C PRO A 90 9.84 -11.37 17.92
N PRO A 91 9.96 -12.71 18.09
CA PRO A 91 8.84 -13.55 18.45
C PRO A 91 8.14 -13.08 19.73
N SER A 92 6.82 -13.19 19.77
CA SER A 92 6.00 -12.85 20.93
C SER A 92 4.91 -13.91 21.13
N PRO A 93 4.22 -13.93 22.28
CA PRO A 93 3.12 -14.88 22.52
C PRO A 93 2.00 -14.82 21.47
N ARG A 94 1.84 -13.70 20.77
CA ARG A 94 0.84 -13.53 19.70
C ARG A 94 1.42 -13.76 18.30
N ASN A 95 2.74 -13.84 18.18
CA ASN A 95 3.45 -13.98 16.91
C ASN A 95 4.72 -14.81 17.11
N LEU A 96 4.56 -16.13 17.23
CA LEU A 96 5.69 -17.05 17.44
C LEU A 96 6.61 -17.13 16.22
N ALA A 97 6.06 -16.88 15.03
CA ALA A 97 6.84 -16.94 13.79
C ALA A 97 7.81 -15.74 13.63
N GLY A 98 7.63 -14.65 14.38
CA GLY A 98 8.44 -13.44 14.23
C GLY A 98 8.30 -12.80 12.84
N LYS A 99 7.16 -12.99 12.15
CA LYS A 99 6.87 -12.48 10.83
C LYS A 99 5.70 -11.51 10.87
N GLN A 100 5.83 -10.39 10.18
CA GLN A 100 4.78 -9.39 10.05
C GLN A 100 4.73 -8.89 8.62
N ALA A 101 3.54 -8.57 8.13
CA ALA A 101 3.34 -7.87 6.87
C ALA A 101 2.91 -6.43 7.13
N TYR A 102 3.51 -5.49 6.43
CA TYR A 102 3.11 -4.09 6.45
C TYR A 102 2.56 -3.70 5.07
N ILE A 103 1.27 -3.35 5.01
CA ILE A 103 0.63 -2.92 3.78
C ILE A 103 0.79 -1.42 3.64
N LEU A 104 1.25 -0.98 2.47
CA LEU A 104 1.43 0.43 2.13
C LEU A 104 1.10 0.71 0.66
N GLY A 105 1.01 1.99 0.30
CA GLY A 105 0.84 2.42 -1.09
C GLY A 105 -0.47 1.96 -1.73
N MET A 106 -1.52 1.71 -0.92
CA MET A 106 -2.86 1.47 -1.45
C MET A 106 -3.36 2.75 -2.09
N TYR A 107 -3.54 2.71 -3.41
CA TYR A 107 -4.07 3.82 -4.17
C TYR A 107 -4.92 3.32 -5.32
N VAL A 108 -6.02 4.01 -5.56
CA VAL A 108 -6.89 3.81 -6.72
C VAL A 108 -7.09 5.16 -7.38
N MET A 109 -6.85 5.26 -8.68
CA MET A 109 -7.10 6.48 -9.44
C MET A 109 -8.54 6.97 -9.24
N PRO A 110 -8.78 8.29 -9.08
CA PRO A 110 -10.08 8.84 -8.72
C PRO A 110 -11.23 8.32 -9.58
N GLU A 111 -11.03 8.24 -10.90
CA GLU A 111 -12.03 7.79 -11.89
C GLU A 111 -12.40 6.30 -11.80
N PHE A 112 -11.58 5.52 -11.07
CA PHE A 112 -11.79 4.08 -10.85
C PHE A 112 -12.28 3.75 -9.44
N ARG A 113 -12.46 4.75 -8.57
CA ARG A 113 -12.93 4.55 -7.19
C ARG A 113 -14.38 4.08 -7.15
N ARG A 114 -14.78 3.52 -6.00
CA ARG A 114 -16.15 3.02 -5.72
C ARG A 114 -16.60 1.87 -6.63
N ARG A 115 -15.64 1.15 -7.23
CA ARG A 115 -15.88 -0.03 -8.09
C ARG A 115 -15.37 -1.33 -7.44
N GLY A 116 -15.10 -1.35 -6.14
CA GLY A 116 -14.59 -2.54 -5.43
C GLY A 116 -13.10 -2.84 -5.62
N ILE A 117 -12.35 -2.05 -6.41
CA ILE A 117 -10.95 -2.32 -6.77
C ILE A 117 -10.05 -2.31 -5.53
N ALA A 118 -10.20 -1.34 -4.62
CA ALA A 118 -9.43 -1.29 -3.39
C ALA A 118 -9.65 -2.54 -2.53
N LYS A 119 -10.90 -3.02 -2.43
CA LYS A 119 -11.23 -4.24 -1.70
C LYS A 119 -10.54 -5.45 -2.33
N ALA A 120 -10.62 -5.62 -3.65
CA ALA A 120 -10.01 -6.74 -4.36
C ALA A 120 -8.48 -6.75 -4.23
N LEU A 121 -7.82 -5.59 -4.31
CA LEU A 121 -6.37 -5.47 -4.06
C LEU A 121 -6.00 -5.85 -2.63
N MET A 122 -6.78 -5.40 -1.64
CA MET A 122 -6.56 -5.74 -0.25
C MET A 122 -6.79 -7.23 0.03
N GLU A 123 -7.81 -7.83 -0.58
CA GLU A 123 -8.06 -9.28 -0.49
C GLU A 123 -6.86 -10.06 -1.03
N ALA A 124 -6.32 -9.69 -2.20
CA ALA A 124 -5.12 -10.32 -2.76
C ALA A 124 -3.89 -10.15 -1.85
N ALA A 125 -3.70 -8.97 -1.26
CA ALA A 125 -2.60 -8.71 -0.34
C ALA A 125 -2.72 -9.53 0.96
N VAL A 126 -3.91 -9.63 1.54
CA VAL A 126 -4.18 -10.42 2.76
C VAL A 126 -4.04 -11.91 2.48
N GLU A 127 -4.57 -12.41 1.36
CA GLU A 127 -4.42 -13.81 0.94
C GLU A 127 -2.94 -14.18 0.78
N CYS A 128 -2.16 -13.37 0.08
CA CYS A 128 -0.73 -13.57 -0.09
C CYS A 128 0.03 -13.61 1.25
N ALA A 129 -0.29 -12.70 2.18
CA ALA A 129 0.31 -12.71 3.51
C ALA A 129 -0.08 -13.94 4.33
N THR A 130 -1.32 -14.40 4.19
CA THR A 130 -1.85 -15.61 4.86
C THR A 130 -1.15 -16.86 4.31
N GLU A 131 -1.02 -16.99 3.00
CA GLU A 131 -0.30 -18.09 2.35
C GLU A 131 1.19 -18.14 2.74
N ALA A 132 1.80 -16.95 2.97
CA ALA A 132 3.17 -16.85 3.48
C ALA A 132 3.30 -17.19 4.98
N GLY A 133 2.20 -17.55 5.65
CA GLY A 133 2.19 -17.91 7.07
C GLY A 133 2.47 -16.73 8.00
N VAL A 134 2.09 -15.52 7.60
CA VAL A 134 2.26 -14.30 8.40
C VAL A 134 1.07 -14.12 9.35
N PRO A 135 1.29 -14.13 10.67
CA PRO A 135 0.19 -14.08 11.63
C PRO A 135 -0.31 -12.65 11.92
N LEU A 136 0.41 -11.62 11.48
CA LEU A 136 0.07 -10.22 11.76
C LEU A 136 0.27 -9.37 10.52
N ILE A 137 -0.78 -8.68 10.12
CA ILE A 137 -0.79 -7.71 9.02
C ILE A 137 -1.12 -6.34 9.61
N THR A 138 -0.33 -5.33 9.28
CA THR A 138 -0.51 -3.96 9.76
C THR A 138 -0.56 -2.98 8.59
N LEU A 139 -1.21 -1.85 8.79
CA LEU A 139 -1.25 -0.73 7.86
C LEU A 139 -1.52 0.58 8.63
N HIS A 140 -1.27 1.71 7.98
CA HIS A 140 -1.74 3.01 8.43
C HIS A 140 -2.98 3.39 7.63
N ALA A 141 -4.12 3.44 8.30
CA ALA A 141 -5.39 3.79 7.67
C ALA A 141 -5.50 5.32 7.47
N SER A 142 -5.83 5.76 6.26
CA SER A 142 -6.40 7.08 6.05
C SER A 142 -7.89 7.08 6.41
N ASP A 143 -8.48 8.23 6.64
CA ASP A 143 -9.92 8.33 6.91
C ASP A 143 -10.77 7.73 5.80
N GLN A 144 -10.34 7.94 4.54
CA GLN A 144 -11.03 7.37 3.36
C GLN A 144 -10.95 5.83 3.31
N GLY A 145 -9.85 5.23 3.79
CA GLY A 145 -9.63 3.78 3.76
C GLY A 145 -10.15 3.06 5.00
N ARG A 146 -10.31 3.75 6.13
CA ARG A 146 -10.62 3.15 7.44
C ARG A 146 -11.80 2.19 7.39
N LEU A 147 -12.93 2.62 6.85
CA LEU A 147 -14.14 1.81 6.77
C LEU A 147 -13.93 0.49 6.00
N LEU A 148 -13.18 0.54 4.90
CA LEU A 148 -12.83 -0.65 4.14
C LEU A 148 -12.02 -1.64 5.00
N TYR A 149 -11.00 -1.15 5.69
CA TYR A 149 -10.14 -2.00 6.51
C TYR A 149 -10.89 -2.61 7.69
N GLU A 150 -11.76 -1.84 8.36
CA GLU A 150 -12.62 -2.34 9.43
C GLU A 150 -13.58 -3.44 8.94
N GLN A 151 -14.18 -3.26 7.76
CA GLN A 151 -15.02 -4.30 7.13
C GLN A 151 -14.26 -5.57 6.77
N MET A 152 -12.95 -5.47 6.56
CA MET A 152 -12.05 -6.60 6.31
C MET A 152 -11.49 -7.22 7.60
N GLY A 153 -11.89 -6.73 8.78
CA GLY A 153 -11.48 -7.26 10.07
C GLY A 153 -10.21 -6.64 10.64
N PHE A 154 -9.71 -5.54 10.09
CA PHE A 154 -8.65 -4.76 10.73
C PHE A 154 -9.22 -4.00 11.93
N HIS A 155 -8.45 -3.96 13.01
CA HIS A 155 -8.79 -3.23 14.23
C HIS A 155 -7.75 -2.15 14.51
N SER A 156 -8.18 -1.02 15.05
CA SER A 156 -7.27 0.02 15.51
C SER A 156 -6.36 -0.51 16.62
N ALA A 157 -5.09 -0.17 16.54
CA ALA A 157 -4.10 -0.49 17.56
C ALA A 157 -3.46 0.82 18.06
N PRO A 158 -3.17 0.93 19.37
CA PRO A 158 -2.46 2.08 19.89
C PRO A 158 -1.01 2.05 19.40
N GLU A 159 -0.63 3.00 18.57
CA GLU A 159 0.74 3.24 18.14
C GLU A 159 1.11 4.66 18.53
N MET A 160 2.31 4.82 19.13
CA MET A 160 2.86 6.14 19.46
C MET A 160 4.04 6.44 18.56
N ARG A 161 4.10 7.66 18.03
CA ARG A 161 5.18 8.12 17.13
C ARG A 161 5.93 9.29 17.75
N LEU A 162 7.24 9.24 17.67
CA LEU A 162 8.13 10.35 17.99
C LEU A 162 8.94 10.69 16.74
N PHE A 163 8.79 11.91 16.25
CA PHE A 163 9.65 12.45 15.19
C PHE A 163 10.88 13.08 15.83
N THR A 164 12.04 12.55 15.51
CA THR A 164 13.32 13.10 15.97
C THR A 164 13.69 14.35 15.17
N GLU A 165 14.74 15.06 15.59
CA GLU A 165 15.24 16.26 14.88
C GLU A 165 15.66 15.98 13.42
N HIS A 166 15.97 14.71 13.08
CA HIS A 166 16.32 14.27 11.72
C HIS A 166 15.08 14.09 10.84
N ALA A 167 13.89 13.99 11.42
CA ALA A 167 12.67 14.03 10.64
C ALA A 167 12.47 15.46 10.13
N ALA A 168 12.32 15.60 8.82
CA ALA A 168 12.01 16.91 8.24
C ALA A 168 10.77 17.48 8.97
N ARG A 169 10.92 18.65 9.56
CA ARG A 169 9.84 19.39 10.27
C ARG A 169 8.72 19.87 9.35
N SER A 170 8.76 19.46 8.06
CA SER A 170 7.82 19.87 7.05
C SER A 170 6.53 19.06 7.12
N ALA A 171 5.47 19.75 7.46
CA ALA A 171 4.10 19.57 6.95
C ALA A 171 3.34 18.27 7.27
N TRP A 172 3.85 17.32 8.05
CA TRP A 172 2.98 16.26 8.56
C TRP A 172 2.25 16.77 9.80
N ARG A 173 0.98 17.13 9.66
CA ARG A 173 0.06 17.28 10.78
C ARG A 173 -0.66 15.96 10.97
N PRO A 174 -0.74 15.41 12.21
CA PRO A 174 -1.68 14.33 12.50
C PRO A 174 -3.07 14.76 12.04
N VAL A 175 -3.77 13.89 11.34
CA VAL A 175 -5.17 14.15 10.92
C VAL A 175 -6.10 14.23 12.15
N ASP A 176 -5.59 13.87 13.33
CA ASP A 176 -6.33 13.79 14.59
C ASP A 176 -6.34 15.09 15.43
N ASP A 177 -5.70 16.18 14.97
CA ASP A 177 -5.69 17.47 15.67
C ASP A 177 -6.75 18.46 15.12
N ALA A 178 -7.87 17.98 14.65
CA ALA A 178 -9.04 18.80 14.42
C ALA A 178 -9.87 18.84 15.72
N ASP A 179 -9.74 19.95 16.47
CA ASP A 179 -10.65 20.37 17.54
C ASP A 179 -12.12 20.37 17.11
#